data_adf95fc086e9f44e4695f9dc854eaccb
#
_entry.id   adf95fc086e9f44e4695f9dc854eaccb
#
_cell.length_a   1.000
_cell.length_b   1.000
_cell.length_c   1.000
_cell.angle_alpha   90.00
_cell.angle_beta   90.00
_cell.angle_gamma   90.00
#
_symmetry.space_group_name_H-M   'P 1'
#
loop_
_entity.id
_entity.type
_entity.pdbx_description
1 polymer ?
#
loop_
_entity_poly.entity_id
_entity_poly.type
_entity_poly.pdbx_seq_one_letter_code
_entity_poly.pdbx_strand_id
1 'polypeptide(L)'
;MHRTRPTFRSTVATLAAFATVVGGLVALTPAAQASAPTAAPAAARASTPLPPALEEIRAAEATRLYGDPAERPLDQRKTGLVSLGDSQISGEGVGTYEPGTDGPDNWCHRSPDSAIHRTGIAADVTYNVSCSGASTVNVRVGGTAQYADELVQSDSLAVKARNTKIKMVLLVAGANDDLQFGPVMTDCVVRWFTLQGPCADKYRAGWQARVDGLVPKVESTVADLRGVMRDAGYADGDYKLVVMGYPGPLAPDFRDNPHFPGKIPGGCTVSDEDTAWARDGAVPAFQSGMRKAANNAGAVYLDNSRLFHGHEVCTDDDWVRGLYVDITNPFPPSANSVRQSFHPNAAGHLAFASCLTQLYDSGLREASCADPASTGRPALQPGGWDDAFQPLKNAGTGSCVDVSASKTRNGSKVTGYGCGDGRNQGWWYDTGTGAGARSLHSELSHDRCLDVPSGTYRAGAALSLWDCHGGENQKFVREAGTIRPASAGTLCLTLASERDPLRLQNCDGSANQRFV
;
A
#
# COMPACT_ATOMS: atom_id res chain seq x y z
N MET A 1 -58.59 -3.74 -26.93
CA MET A 1 -59.69 -2.92 -26.39
C MET A 1 -59.08 -1.71 -25.70
N HIS A 2 -59.41 -0.54 -26.25
CA HIS A 2 -59.05 0.81 -25.79
C HIS A 2 -59.61 1.19 -24.42
N ARG A 3 -58.89 2.01 -23.64
CA ARG A 3 -59.39 3.26 -22.99
C ARG A 3 -58.25 3.85 -22.11
N THR A 4 -57.63 4.91 -22.54
CA THR A 4 -57.77 6.39 -22.33
C THR A 4 -57.49 6.90 -20.90
N ARG A 5 -56.49 7.81 -20.85
CA ARG A 5 -56.13 8.72 -19.73
C ARG A 5 -57.25 9.73 -19.40
N PRO A 6 -57.17 10.39 -18.24
CA PRO A 6 -57.08 11.85 -18.32
C PRO A 6 -56.02 12.49 -17.43
N THR A 7 -55.56 13.62 -17.95
CA THR A 7 -54.67 14.65 -17.39
C THR A 7 -55.43 15.56 -16.41
N PHE A 8 -54.76 15.94 -15.30
CA PHE A 8 -55.20 17.11 -14.50
C PHE A 8 -54.07 18.16 -14.51
N ARG A 9 -54.39 19.35 -15.04
CA ARG A 9 -53.64 20.60 -14.89
C ARG A 9 -54.12 21.30 -13.61
N SER A 10 -53.21 21.79 -12.80
CA SER A 10 -53.55 22.73 -11.72
C SER A 10 -52.73 24.00 -11.91
N THR A 11 -53.44 25.06 -12.10
CA THR A 11 -53.03 26.47 -12.19
C THR A 11 -52.83 27.03 -10.77
N VAL A 12 -51.68 27.67 -10.53
CA VAL A 12 -51.46 28.49 -9.31
C VAL A 12 -51.32 29.95 -9.75
N ALA A 13 -52.17 30.77 -9.15
CA ALA A 13 -52.26 32.19 -9.38
C ALA A 13 -51.18 32.97 -8.62
N THR A 14 -50.64 33.97 -9.31
CA THR A 14 -49.65 34.93 -8.81
C THR A 14 -50.36 36.09 -8.13
N LEU A 15 -49.98 36.44 -6.91
CA LEU A 15 -50.28 37.71 -6.27
C LEU A 15 -49.06 38.62 -6.31
N ALA A 16 -49.20 39.74 -7.01
CA ALA A 16 -48.23 40.82 -7.05
C ALA A 16 -48.52 41.84 -5.93
N ALA A 17 -47.48 42.15 -5.15
CA ALA A 17 -47.50 43.31 -4.25
C ALA A 17 -46.53 44.35 -4.80
N PHE A 18 -47.04 45.52 -5.15
CA PHE A 18 -46.26 46.70 -5.53
C PHE A 18 -45.70 47.40 -4.27
N ALA A 19 -44.39 47.64 -4.24
CA ALA A 19 -43.76 48.62 -3.38
C ALA A 19 -42.87 49.52 -4.25
N THR A 20 -43.29 50.74 -4.42
CA THR A 20 -42.53 51.82 -5.08
C THR A 20 -41.47 52.37 -4.13
N VAL A 21 -40.19 52.31 -4.53
CA VAL A 21 -39.13 53.12 -3.95
C VAL A 21 -38.44 53.89 -5.07
N VAL A 22 -38.50 55.21 -4.95
CA VAL A 22 -37.77 56.18 -5.77
C VAL A 22 -36.31 56.24 -5.33
N GLY A 23 -35.39 56.28 -6.24
CA GLY A 23 -34.05 56.78 -5.89
C GLY A 23 -32.89 56.25 -6.76
N GLY A 24 -32.36 57.11 -7.59
CA GLY A 24 -30.94 57.17 -7.89
C GLY A 24 -30.39 56.25 -8.98
N LEU A 25 -30.35 56.73 -10.22
CA LEU A 25 -29.49 56.17 -11.25
C LEU A 25 -28.02 56.42 -10.88
N VAL A 26 -27.31 55.38 -10.50
CA VAL A 26 -25.86 55.35 -10.54
C VAL A 26 -25.46 54.50 -11.76
N ALA A 27 -24.90 55.14 -12.75
CA ALA A 27 -24.35 54.45 -13.92
C ALA A 27 -23.15 53.59 -13.49
N LEU A 28 -23.35 52.28 -13.43
CA LEU A 28 -22.25 51.32 -13.30
C LEU A 28 -21.63 51.08 -14.68
N THR A 29 -20.43 51.61 -14.90
CA THR A 29 -19.57 51.20 -16.02
C THR A 29 -19.20 49.72 -15.85
N PRO A 30 -19.27 48.89 -16.92
CA PRO A 30 -18.83 47.52 -16.83
C PRO A 30 -17.33 47.51 -16.58
N ALA A 31 -16.91 46.92 -15.43
CA ALA A 31 -15.51 46.62 -15.18
C ALA A 31 -15.02 45.64 -16.26
N ALA A 32 -14.05 46.07 -17.04
CA ALA A 32 -13.34 45.19 -17.94
C ALA A 32 -12.73 44.05 -17.11
N GLN A 33 -13.18 42.81 -17.35
CA GLN A 33 -12.51 41.63 -16.81
C GLN A 33 -11.11 41.57 -17.42
N ALA A 34 -10.11 41.92 -16.61
CA ALA A 34 -8.71 41.65 -16.98
C ALA A 34 -8.57 40.13 -17.11
N SER A 35 -8.35 39.66 -18.34
CA SER A 35 -7.96 38.30 -18.62
C SER A 35 -6.70 38.02 -17.81
N ALA A 36 -6.72 37.00 -16.95
CA ALA A 36 -5.51 36.52 -16.28
C ALA A 36 -4.44 36.21 -17.34
N PRO A 37 -3.19 36.66 -17.15
CA PRO A 37 -2.15 36.34 -18.09
C PRO A 37 -2.03 34.81 -18.18
N THR A 38 -2.22 34.24 -19.37
CA THR A 38 -1.84 32.89 -19.70
C THR A 38 -0.37 32.75 -19.36
N ALA A 39 -0.04 31.93 -18.36
CA ALA A 39 1.34 31.64 -18.04
C ALA A 39 2.03 31.13 -19.31
N ALA A 40 3.05 31.84 -19.74
CA ALA A 40 3.88 31.38 -20.85
C ALA A 40 4.41 29.98 -20.51
N PRO A 41 4.47 29.04 -21.49
CA PRO A 41 5.06 27.73 -21.26
C PRO A 41 6.48 27.95 -20.71
N ALA A 42 6.77 27.32 -19.56
CA ALA A 42 8.09 27.39 -18.96
C ALA A 42 9.11 26.94 -20.02
N ALA A 43 10.08 27.79 -20.33
CA ALA A 43 11.13 27.46 -21.29
C ALA A 43 11.77 26.14 -20.86
N ALA A 44 11.86 25.17 -21.78
CA ALA A 44 12.49 23.88 -21.52
C ALA A 44 13.90 24.12 -20.97
N ARG A 45 14.18 23.64 -19.77
CA ARG A 45 15.49 23.73 -19.15
C ARG A 45 16.47 22.88 -19.96
N ALA A 46 17.64 23.42 -20.27
CA ALA A 46 18.69 22.62 -20.88
C ALA A 46 19.17 21.57 -19.89
N SER A 47 19.43 20.35 -20.35
CA SER A 47 20.04 19.31 -19.56
C SER A 47 21.51 19.62 -19.24
N THR A 48 21.96 19.24 -18.06
CA THR A 48 23.39 19.28 -17.69
C THR A 48 24.11 18.13 -18.39
N PRO A 49 25.29 18.34 -19.02
CA PRO A 49 26.03 17.29 -19.68
C PRO A 49 26.34 16.09 -18.75
N LEU A 50 26.22 14.89 -19.30
CA LEU A 50 26.61 13.65 -18.59
C LEU A 50 28.16 13.48 -18.59
N PRO A 51 28.71 12.75 -17.60
CA PRO A 51 30.05 12.19 -17.72
C PRO A 51 30.21 11.39 -19.03
N PRO A 52 31.41 11.40 -19.69
CA PRO A 52 31.59 10.79 -21.00
C PRO A 52 31.15 9.32 -21.10
N ALA A 53 31.42 8.51 -20.07
CA ALA A 53 31.00 7.09 -20.03
C ALA A 53 29.47 6.93 -20.01
N LEU A 54 28.74 7.76 -19.25
CA LEU A 54 27.29 7.73 -19.23
C LEU A 54 26.68 8.29 -20.52
N GLU A 55 27.34 9.28 -21.14
CA GLU A 55 26.91 9.83 -22.44
C GLU A 55 27.00 8.79 -23.56
N GLU A 56 28.04 7.98 -23.56
CA GLU A 56 28.17 6.85 -24.51
C GLU A 56 27.00 5.86 -24.36
N ILE A 57 26.68 5.48 -23.13
CA ILE A 57 25.53 4.58 -22.83
C ILE A 57 24.21 5.25 -23.25
N ARG A 58 24.03 6.54 -22.95
CA ARG A 58 22.84 7.31 -23.33
C ARG A 58 22.67 7.33 -24.86
N ALA A 59 23.75 7.63 -25.59
CA ALA A 59 23.74 7.69 -27.06
C ALA A 59 23.41 6.34 -27.69
N ALA A 60 24.00 5.26 -27.17
CA ALA A 60 23.70 3.89 -27.61
C ALA A 60 22.22 3.54 -27.37
N GLU A 61 21.66 3.90 -26.21
CA GLU A 61 20.25 3.69 -25.91
C GLU A 61 19.34 4.55 -26.79
N ALA A 62 19.67 5.83 -27.01
CA ALA A 62 18.92 6.70 -27.92
C ALA A 62 18.87 6.11 -29.35
N THR A 63 19.99 5.57 -29.81
CA THR A 63 20.05 4.89 -31.11
C THR A 63 19.11 3.69 -31.18
N ARG A 64 19.01 2.88 -30.10
CA ARG A 64 18.04 1.78 -30.04
C ARG A 64 16.58 2.27 -30.03
N LEU A 65 16.29 3.38 -29.35
CA LEU A 65 14.94 3.91 -29.20
C LEU A 65 14.46 4.67 -30.45
N TYR A 66 15.37 5.37 -31.14
CA TYR A 66 15.04 6.37 -32.16
C TYR A 66 15.77 6.20 -33.48
N GLY A 67 16.78 5.30 -33.54
CA GLY A 67 17.67 5.20 -34.72
C GLY A 67 18.72 6.31 -34.83
N ASP A 68 18.85 7.16 -33.79
CA ASP A 68 19.70 8.36 -33.77
C ASP A 68 20.25 8.56 -32.36
N PRO A 69 21.56 8.82 -32.17
CA PRO A 69 22.18 9.00 -30.86
C PRO A 69 21.90 10.37 -30.21
N ALA A 70 21.32 11.34 -30.94
CA ALA A 70 21.09 12.69 -30.38
C ALA A 70 20.12 12.71 -29.20
N GLU A 71 20.40 13.56 -28.21
CA GLU A 71 19.44 13.85 -27.15
C GLU A 71 18.28 14.67 -27.70
N ARG A 72 17.05 14.23 -27.40
CA ARG A 72 15.83 14.89 -27.87
C ARG A 72 15.30 15.88 -26.83
N PRO A 73 14.64 16.97 -27.25
CA PRO A 73 13.84 17.79 -26.35
C PRO A 73 12.82 16.94 -25.57
N LEU A 74 12.53 17.31 -24.31
CA LEU A 74 11.71 16.52 -23.39
C LEU A 74 10.32 16.18 -23.96
N ASP A 75 9.70 17.08 -24.71
CA ASP A 75 8.40 16.92 -25.33
C ASP A 75 8.40 15.97 -26.53
N GLN A 76 9.58 15.67 -27.10
CA GLN A 76 9.76 14.76 -28.24
C GLN A 76 10.24 13.36 -27.82
N ARG A 77 10.48 13.15 -26.51
CA ARG A 77 10.90 11.83 -25.97
C ARG A 77 9.69 10.91 -25.88
N LYS A 78 9.90 9.60 -26.12
CA LYS A 78 8.96 8.55 -25.76
C LYS A 78 8.66 8.63 -24.26
N THR A 79 7.43 8.35 -23.87
CA THR A 79 7.05 8.34 -22.45
C THR A 79 7.58 7.09 -21.75
N GLY A 80 7.95 7.22 -20.46
CA GLY A 80 8.51 6.10 -19.71
C GLY A 80 8.15 6.09 -18.23
N LEU A 81 8.29 4.90 -17.64
CA LEU A 81 8.25 4.67 -16.20
C LEU A 81 9.56 4.02 -15.77
N VAL A 82 10.03 4.29 -14.56
CA VAL A 82 11.25 3.69 -14.04
C VAL A 82 11.09 3.30 -12.57
N SER A 83 11.54 2.09 -12.20
CA SER A 83 11.67 1.65 -10.82
C SER A 83 13.14 1.53 -10.42
N LEU A 84 13.43 2.01 -9.21
CA LEU A 84 14.72 1.92 -8.54
C LEU A 84 14.51 1.28 -7.16
N GLY A 85 15.53 0.62 -6.66
CA GLY A 85 15.50 0.07 -5.32
C GLY A 85 16.02 -1.35 -5.23
N ASP A 86 15.42 -2.13 -4.34
CA ASP A 86 15.90 -3.44 -3.94
C ASP A 86 15.06 -4.61 -4.48
N SER A 87 15.22 -5.76 -3.84
CA SER A 87 14.55 -7.01 -4.19
C SER A 87 13.02 -6.94 -4.19
N GLN A 88 12.44 -6.05 -3.39
CA GLN A 88 10.99 -5.92 -3.28
C GLN A 88 10.35 -5.48 -4.60
N ILE A 89 11.11 -4.77 -5.46
CA ILE A 89 10.61 -4.28 -6.74
C ILE A 89 11.37 -4.84 -7.94
N SER A 90 12.53 -5.48 -7.74
CA SER A 90 13.28 -6.10 -8.84
C SER A 90 12.52 -7.26 -9.47
N GLY A 91 11.81 -8.03 -8.68
CA GLY A 91 11.12 -9.26 -9.08
C GLY A 91 11.69 -10.52 -8.43
N GLU A 92 12.46 -10.37 -7.33
CA GLU A 92 13.21 -11.44 -6.65
C GLU A 92 12.38 -12.72 -6.42
N GLY A 93 11.13 -12.63 -6.03
CA GLY A 93 10.26 -13.78 -5.73
C GLY A 93 9.52 -14.37 -6.94
N VAL A 94 9.64 -13.76 -8.13
CA VAL A 94 8.87 -14.19 -9.32
C VAL A 94 9.41 -15.49 -9.90
N GLY A 95 10.74 -15.68 -9.89
CA GLY A 95 11.39 -16.91 -10.39
C GLY A 95 11.65 -16.93 -11.89
N THR A 96 11.25 -15.90 -12.63
CA THR A 96 11.60 -15.68 -14.04
C THR A 96 12.34 -14.35 -14.13
N TYR A 97 13.57 -14.37 -14.62
CA TYR A 97 14.44 -13.21 -14.60
C TYR A 97 14.94 -12.80 -15.99
N GLU A 98 15.28 -11.54 -16.13
CA GLU A 98 15.90 -10.99 -17.32
C GLU A 98 17.29 -11.62 -17.53
N PRO A 99 17.68 -11.90 -18.79
CA PRO A 99 19.01 -12.43 -19.08
C PRO A 99 20.14 -11.55 -18.48
N GLY A 100 21.11 -12.20 -17.86
CA GLY A 100 22.24 -11.52 -17.23
C GLY A 100 22.00 -11.02 -15.82
N THR A 101 20.81 -11.28 -15.23
CA THR A 101 20.49 -10.85 -13.85
C THR A 101 20.18 -12.01 -12.91
N ASP A 102 20.45 -13.25 -13.33
CA ASP A 102 20.27 -14.50 -12.57
C ASP A 102 21.52 -15.38 -12.71
N GLY A 103 22.62 -14.92 -12.17
CA GLY A 103 23.89 -15.61 -12.27
C GLY A 103 24.94 -15.13 -11.26
N PRO A 104 26.05 -15.85 -11.09
CA PRO A 104 27.07 -15.56 -10.09
C PRO A 104 27.70 -14.18 -10.24
N ASP A 105 27.71 -13.64 -11.45
CA ASP A 105 28.26 -12.31 -11.72
C ASP A 105 27.25 -11.19 -11.48
N ASN A 106 25.95 -11.50 -11.50
CA ASN A 106 24.87 -10.53 -11.29
C ASN A 106 23.58 -11.22 -10.80
N TRP A 107 23.24 -11.01 -9.54
CA TRP A 107 22.01 -11.48 -8.89
C TRP A 107 21.01 -10.35 -8.66
N CYS A 108 20.86 -9.42 -9.60
CA CYS A 108 19.84 -8.37 -9.48
C CYS A 108 18.41 -8.90 -9.55
N HIS A 109 18.21 -10.08 -10.12
CA HIS A 109 16.91 -10.76 -10.25
C HIS A 109 15.81 -9.82 -10.76
N ARG A 110 16.13 -9.08 -11.84
CA ARG A 110 15.10 -8.29 -12.52
C ARG A 110 14.16 -9.20 -13.27
N SER A 111 12.87 -9.04 -13.02
CA SER A 111 11.84 -9.84 -13.68
C SER A 111 11.06 -9.02 -14.71
N PRO A 112 10.75 -9.59 -15.90
CA PRO A 112 9.81 -8.99 -16.84
C PRO A 112 8.39 -8.89 -16.28
N ASP A 113 8.09 -9.63 -15.21
CA ASP A 113 6.82 -9.59 -14.49
C ASP A 113 6.89 -8.69 -13.23
N SER A 114 7.96 -7.91 -13.04
CA SER A 114 8.01 -6.93 -11.96
C SER A 114 6.93 -5.85 -12.13
N ALA A 115 6.51 -5.26 -11.01
CA ALA A 115 5.35 -4.37 -10.97
C ALA A 115 5.42 -3.20 -11.95
N ILE A 116 6.63 -2.64 -12.19
CA ILE A 116 6.77 -1.49 -13.11
C ILE A 116 6.37 -1.83 -14.54
N HIS A 117 6.56 -3.08 -14.97
CA HIS A 117 6.17 -3.56 -16.30
C HIS A 117 4.70 -3.94 -16.40
N ARG A 118 4.01 -4.06 -15.26
CA ARG A 118 2.63 -4.56 -15.16
C ARG A 118 1.61 -3.47 -14.81
N THR A 119 2.06 -2.22 -14.61
CA THR A 119 1.14 -1.09 -14.37
C THR A 119 0.24 -0.83 -15.56
N GLY A 120 -0.99 -0.34 -15.31
CA GLY A 120 -1.89 0.19 -16.33
C GLY A 120 -1.57 1.63 -16.75
N ILE A 121 -0.47 2.22 -16.25
CA ILE A 121 -0.07 3.59 -16.60
C ILE A 121 0.45 3.61 -18.03
N ALA A 122 -0.22 4.36 -18.90
CA ALA A 122 0.18 4.44 -20.30
C ALA A 122 1.59 5.02 -20.45
N ALA A 123 2.51 4.24 -21.01
CA ALA A 123 3.90 4.60 -21.29
C ALA A 123 4.41 3.81 -22.51
N ASP A 124 5.32 4.39 -23.29
CA ASP A 124 5.92 3.72 -24.45
C ASP A 124 6.98 2.69 -24.01
N VAL A 125 7.63 2.93 -22.88
CA VAL A 125 8.68 2.07 -22.33
C VAL A 125 8.61 2.03 -20.79
N THR A 126 9.06 0.91 -20.23
CA THR A 126 9.20 0.74 -18.77
C THR A 126 10.58 0.21 -18.44
N TYR A 127 11.19 0.72 -17.37
CA TYR A 127 12.53 0.37 -16.96
C TYR A 127 12.53 -0.16 -15.52
N ASN A 128 13.07 -1.34 -15.33
CA ASN A 128 13.41 -1.88 -14.02
C ASN A 128 14.93 -1.77 -13.84
N VAL A 129 15.41 -0.78 -13.09
CA VAL A 129 16.84 -0.60 -12.79
C VAL A 129 17.16 -1.00 -11.34
N SER A 130 16.20 -1.56 -10.62
CA SER A 130 16.38 -2.08 -9.27
C SER A 130 17.25 -3.34 -9.26
N CYS A 131 17.80 -3.67 -8.10
CA CYS A 131 18.68 -4.81 -7.96
C CYS A 131 18.48 -5.46 -6.59
N SER A 132 18.28 -6.76 -6.55
CA SER A 132 18.12 -7.50 -5.30
C SER A 132 19.27 -7.26 -4.33
N GLY A 133 18.94 -6.98 -3.06
CA GLY A 133 19.91 -6.65 -2.03
C GLY A 133 20.43 -5.22 -2.04
N ALA A 134 19.94 -4.34 -2.95
CA ALA A 134 20.33 -2.93 -2.95
C ALA A 134 19.98 -2.23 -1.64
N SER A 135 20.89 -1.40 -1.17
CA SER A 135 20.64 -0.38 -0.14
C SER A 135 20.56 1.01 -0.78
N THR A 136 20.27 2.02 0.00
CA THR A 136 20.26 3.41 -0.47
C THR A 136 21.59 3.83 -1.10
N VAL A 137 22.72 3.23 -0.69
CA VAL A 137 24.06 3.48 -1.27
C VAL A 137 24.14 3.06 -2.74
N ASN A 138 23.39 2.02 -3.14
CA ASN A 138 23.38 1.56 -4.53
C ASN A 138 22.46 2.40 -5.43
N VAL A 139 21.59 3.21 -4.81
CA VAL A 139 20.59 4.04 -5.52
C VAL A 139 21.05 5.49 -5.67
N ARG A 140 21.63 6.09 -4.62
CA ARG A 140 21.94 7.53 -4.54
C ARG A 140 23.08 7.96 -5.45
N VAL A 141 23.18 9.25 -5.75
CA VAL A 141 24.29 9.85 -6.49
C VAL A 141 25.62 9.67 -5.74
N GLY A 142 26.65 9.29 -6.49
CA GLY A 142 27.98 9.01 -5.93
C GLY A 142 28.05 7.74 -5.08
N GLY A 143 27.05 6.88 -5.18
CA GLY A 143 27.01 5.57 -4.54
C GLY A 143 27.90 4.53 -5.26
N THR A 144 27.61 3.26 -5.05
CA THR A 144 28.36 2.14 -5.64
C THR A 144 27.44 1.19 -6.38
N ALA A 145 27.83 0.76 -7.57
CA ALA A 145 27.16 -0.32 -8.29
C ALA A 145 27.27 -1.64 -7.50
N GLN A 146 26.24 -2.48 -7.55
CA GLN A 146 26.28 -3.78 -6.86
C GLN A 146 27.11 -4.83 -7.58
N TYR A 147 27.15 -4.77 -8.91
CA TYR A 147 27.88 -5.69 -9.76
C TYR A 147 28.67 -4.90 -10.81
N ALA A 148 29.71 -5.52 -11.38
CA ALA A 148 30.62 -4.85 -12.29
C ALA A 148 29.97 -4.42 -13.62
N ASP A 149 28.91 -5.08 -14.03
CA ASP A 149 28.13 -4.82 -15.23
C ASP A 149 26.91 -3.89 -14.97
N GLU A 150 26.70 -3.47 -13.72
CA GLU A 150 25.64 -2.56 -13.34
C GLU A 150 26.16 -1.12 -13.20
N LEU A 151 25.25 -0.17 -13.43
CA LEU A 151 25.45 1.22 -13.02
C LEU A 151 24.92 1.44 -11.61
N VAL A 152 25.37 2.48 -10.93
CA VAL A 152 24.63 3.07 -9.81
C VAL A 152 23.23 3.42 -10.33
N GLN A 153 22.19 3.11 -9.58
CA GLN A 153 20.82 3.24 -10.09
C GLN A 153 20.46 4.70 -10.45
N SER A 154 21.02 5.70 -9.74
CA SER A 154 20.89 7.12 -10.13
C SER A 154 21.54 7.43 -11.49
N ASP A 155 22.65 6.78 -11.83
CA ASP A 155 23.30 6.96 -13.13
C ASP A 155 22.46 6.32 -14.24
N SER A 156 21.88 5.16 -13.98
CA SER A 156 20.88 4.56 -14.88
C SER A 156 19.69 5.50 -15.08
N LEU A 157 19.15 6.09 -14.01
CA LEU A 157 18.07 7.08 -14.13
C LEU A 157 18.51 8.29 -14.98
N ALA A 158 19.73 8.79 -14.79
CA ALA A 158 20.26 9.93 -15.55
C ALA A 158 20.29 9.67 -17.06
N VAL A 159 20.63 8.44 -17.45
CA VAL A 159 20.58 7.99 -18.85
C VAL A 159 19.14 7.89 -19.35
N LYS A 160 18.26 7.20 -18.59
CA LYS A 160 16.85 6.99 -18.97
C LYS A 160 16.10 8.31 -19.09
N ALA A 161 16.28 9.22 -18.14
CA ALA A 161 15.59 10.51 -18.13
C ALA A 161 15.95 11.41 -19.33
N ARG A 162 17.17 11.30 -19.87
CA ARG A 162 17.56 12.06 -21.07
C ARG A 162 17.06 11.45 -22.38
N ASN A 163 16.84 10.15 -22.37
CA ASN A 163 16.30 9.44 -23.55
C ASN A 163 14.79 9.36 -23.56
N THR A 164 14.13 9.47 -22.41
CA THR A 164 12.71 9.16 -22.25
C THR A 164 12.04 10.21 -21.37
N LYS A 165 10.83 10.63 -21.70
CA LYS A 165 10.00 11.48 -20.84
C LYS A 165 9.42 10.65 -19.71
N ILE A 166 10.15 10.60 -18.60
CA ILE A 166 9.75 9.83 -17.41
C ILE A 166 8.52 10.45 -16.77
N LYS A 167 7.45 9.69 -16.62
CA LYS A 167 6.19 10.08 -15.99
C LYS A 167 6.14 9.71 -14.50
N MET A 168 6.83 8.63 -14.13
CA MET A 168 6.94 8.17 -12.75
C MET A 168 8.33 7.59 -12.48
N VAL A 169 8.91 8.04 -11.37
CA VAL A 169 10.10 7.45 -10.74
C VAL A 169 9.60 6.74 -9.48
N LEU A 170 9.72 5.42 -9.43
CA LEU A 170 9.35 4.60 -8.28
C LEU A 170 10.60 4.23 -7.49
N LEU A 171 10.65 4.56 -6.20
CA LEU A 171 11.71 4.20 -5.28
C LEU A 171 11.20 3.21 -4.23
N VAL A 172 11.87 2.04 -4.14
CA VAL A 172 11.64 1.04 -3.08
C VAL A 172 13.00 0.62 -2.53
N ALA A 173 13.50 1.33 -1.54
CA ALA A 173 14.82 1.08 -0.96
C ALA A 173 14.81 1.40 0.54
N GLY A 174 15.58 0.63 1.32
CA GLY A 174 15.71 0.82 2.76
C GLY A 174 15.79 -0.47 3.57
N ALA A 175 15.20 -1.56 3.09
CA ALA A 175 15.19 -2.83 3.81
C ALA A 175 16.61 -3.40 4.06
N ASN A 176 17.56 -3.11 3.19
CA ASN A 176 18.94 -3.61 3.26
C ASN A 176 19.92 -2.63 3.92
N ASP A 177 19.45 -1.46 4.34
CA ASP A 177 20.22 -0.49 5.12
C ASP A 177 20.32 -0.93 6.60
N ASP A 178 20.07 -0.05 7.54
CA ASP A 178 20.17 -0.31 8.99
C ASP A 178 19.23 -1.42 9.47
N LEU A 179 18.12 -1.62 8.79
CA LEU A 179 17.15 -2.67 9.11
C LEU A 179 17.74 -4.07 8.93
N GLN A 180 18.57 -4.26 7.90
CA GLN A 180 19.16 -5.57 7.56
C GLN A 180 18.08 -6.67 7.51
N PHE A 181 16.99 -6.42 6.78
CA PHE A 181 15.81 -7.28 6.79
C PHE A 181 16.15 -8.74 6.43
N GLY A 182 16.97 -8.98 5.40
CA GLY A 182 17.38 -10.32 5.00
C GLY A 182 18.11 -11.10 6.12
N PRO A 183 19.18 -10.56 6.76
CA PRO A 183 19.82 -11.16 7.92
C PRO A 183 18.88 -11.42 9.10
N VAL A 184 17.94 -10.51 9.39
CA VAL A 184 16.94 -10.69 10.46
C VAL A 184 16.03 -11.86 10.14
N MET A 185 15.47 -11.93 8.93
CA MET A 185 14.61 -13.04 8.50
C MET A 185 15.36 -14.38 8.53
N THR A 186 16.61 -14.40 8.08
CA THR A 186 17.46 -15.60 8.15
C THR A 186 17.64 -16.07 9.60
N ASP A 187 17.94 -15.16 10.54
CA ASP A 187 18.07 -15.51 11.96
C ASP A 187 16.77 -16.08 12.52
N CYS A 188 15.61 -15.51 12.17
CA CYS A 188 14.30 -16.02 12.61
C CYS A 188 14.05 -17.44 12.10
N VAL A 189 14.33 -17.72 10.83
CA VAL A 189 14.17 -19.06 10.24
C VAL A 189 15.14 -20.06 10.90
N VAL A 190 16.42 -19.70 11.06
CA VAL A 190 17.43 -20.57 11.71
C VAL A 190 17.03 -20.90 13.15
N ARG A 191 16.59 -19.90 13.92
CA ARG A 191 16.14 -20.11 15.31
C ARG A 191 14.94 -21.03 15.39
N TRP A 192 14.01 -20.93 14.45
CA TRP A 192 12.86 -21.82 14.38
C TRP A 192 13.28 -23.29 14.18
N PHE A 193 14.19 -23.57 13.21
CA PHE A 193 14.69 -24.92 12.98
C PHE A 193 15.56 -25.45 14.13
N THR A 194 16.25 -24.58 14.84
CA THR A 194 17.19 -24.95 15.92
C THR A 194 16.57 -24.82 17.32
N LEU A 195 15.27 -24.49 17.41
CA LEU A 195 14.51 -24.35 18.65
C LEU A 195 15.15 -23.38 19.67
N GLN A 196 15.72 -22.27 19.16
CA GLN A 196 16.39 -21.26 20.00
C GLN A 196 15.45 -20.15 20.54
N GLY A 197 14.14 -20.30 20.34
CA GLY A 197 13.16 -19.29 20.71
C GLY A 197 13.04 -18.14 19.69
N PRO A 198 12.13 -17.18 19.94
CA PRO A 198 11.82 -16.12 18.98
C PRO A 198 13.02 -15.21 18.67
N CYS A 199 13.17 -14.83 17.42
CA CYS A 199 14.16 -13.82 17.02
C CYS A 199 13.73 -12.39 17.46
N ALA A 200 12.43 -12.17 17.61
CA ALA A 200 11.84 -10.93 18.11
C ALA A 200 12.50 -10.44 19.40
N ASP A 201 12.84 -11.34 20.32
CA ASP A 201 13.49 -11.01 21.59
C ASP A 201 14.84 -10.31 21.39
N LYS A 202 15.55 -10.67 20.33
CA LYS A 202 16.85 -10.08 19.98
C LYS A 202 16.73 -8.71 19.32
N TYR A 203 15.70 -8.51 18.51
CA TYR A 203 15.65 -7.34 17.61
C TYR A 203 14.69 -6.25 18.07
N ARG A 204 13.64 -6.57 18.82
CA ARG A 204 12.56 -5.67 19.21
C ARG A 204 13.06 -4.38 19.88
N ALA A 205 13.96 -4.49 20.84
CA ALA A 205 14.44 -3.34 21.59
C ALA A 205 15.24 -2.33 20.74
N GLY A 206 15.93 -2.79 19.70
CA GLY A 206 16.75 -1.94 18.82
C GLY A 206 16.07 -1.54 17.50
N TRP A 207 14.85 -2.02 17.26
CA TRP A 207 14.22 -1.87 15.94
C TRP A 207 13.94 -0.42 15.57
N GLN A 208 13.38 0.36 16.51
CA GLN A 208 13.09 1.78 16.26
C GLN A 208 14.36 2.58 15.92
N ALA A 209 15.46 2.33 16.60
CA ALA A 209 16.73 3.00 16.30
C ALA A 209 17.24 2.71 14.87
N ARG A 210 17.01 1.49 14.36
CA ARG A 210 17.32 1.13 12.96
C ARG A 210 16.42 1.89 11.99
N VAL A 211 15.13 2.00 12.28
CA VAL A 211 14.17 2.79 11.49
C VAL A 211 14.58 4.27 11.49
N ASP A 212 14.91 4.83 12.64
CA ASP A 212 15.32 6.23 12.75
C ASP A 212 16.61 6.52 11.97
N GLY A 213 17.55 5.57 11.94
CA GLY A 213 18.79 5.67 11.13
C GLY A 213 18.53 5.62 9.62
N LEU A 214 17.47 4.94 9.20
CA LEU A 214 17.09 4.82 7.78
C LEU A 214 16.48 6.11 7.23
N VAL A 215 15.66 6.82 8.01
CA VAL A 215 14.89 7.99 7.54
C VAL A 215 15.76 8.99 6.76
N PRO A 216 16.89 9.52 7.30
CA PRO A 216 17.71 10.49 6.58
C PRO A 216 18.37 9.92 5.32
N LYS A 217 18.58 8.61 5.24
CA LYS A 217 19.15 7.95 4.05
C LYS A 217 18.16 7.95 2.90
N VAL A 218 16.90 7.63 3.16
CA VAL A 218 15.83 7.68 2.15
C VAL A 218 15.56 9.11 1.73
N GLU A 219 15.51 10.08 2.66
CA GLU A 219 15.37 11.52 2.36
C GLU A 219 16.46 12.00 1.40
N SER A 220 17.72 11.66 1.70
CA SER A 220 18.87 12.02 0.86
C SER A 220 18.77 11.38 -0.52
N THR A 221 18.37 10.10 -0.58
CA THR A 221 18.18 9.38 -1.86
C THR A 221 17.11 10.06 -2.72
N VAL A 222 15.96 10.43 -2.15
CA VAL A 222 14.90 11.16 -2.86
C VAL A 222 15.42 12.51 -3.38
N ALA A 223 16.20 13.25 -2.58
CA ALA A 223 16.79 14.52 -2.99
C ALA A 223 17.77 14.34 -4.16
N ASP A 224 18.60 13.29 -4.13
CA ASP A 224 19.52 12.93 -5.21
C ASP A 224 18.76 12.60 -6.51
N LEU A 225 17.73 11.76 -6.46
CA LEU A 225 16.94 11.42 -7.64
C LEU A 225 16.24 12.65 -8.24
N ARG A 226 15.76 13.59 -7.41
CA ARG A 226 15.24 14.88 -7.89
C ARG A 226 16.33 15.71 -8.57
N GLY A 227 17.55 15.69 -8.03
CA GLY A 227 18.74 16.30 -8.64
C GLY A 227 18.96 15.76 -10.05
N VAL A 228 19.01 14.44 -10.19
CA VAL A 228 19.17 13.74 -11.47
C VAL A 228 18.09 14.15 -12.48
N MET A 229 16.84 14.22 -12.04
CA MET A 229 15.73 14.63 -12.92
C MET A 229 15.84 16.10 -13.35
N ARG A 230 16.21 17.01 -12.43
CA ARG A 230 16.46 18.42 -12.78
C ARG A 230 17.61 18.56 -13.76
N ASP A 231 18.70 17.81 -13.58
CA ASP A 231 19.86 17.80 -14.49
C ASP A 231 19.52 17.22 -15.87
N ALA A 232 18.47 16.42 -15.97
CA ALA A 232 17.92 15.91 -17.22
C ALA A 232 16.87 16.85 -17.85
N GLY A 233 16.66 18.06 -17.27
CA GLY A 233 15.77 19.10 -17.81
C GLY A 233 14.34 19.09 -17.30
N TYR A 234 14.00 18.25 -16.30
CA TYR A 234 12.65 18.19 -15.74
C TYR A 234 12.38 19.28 -14.70
N ALA A 235 11.17 19.77 -14.67
CA ALA A 235 10.60 20.44 -13.50
C ALA A 235 9.97 19.41 -12.54
N ASP A 236 9.80 19.79 -11.27
CA ASP A 236 9.24 18.89 -10.24
C ASP A 236 7.81 18.40 -10.55
N GLY A 237 7.06 19.16 -11.37
CA GLY A 237 5.71 18.80 -11.81
C GLY A 237 5.64 17.92 -13.06
N ASP A 238 6.75 17.67 -13.73
CA ASP A 238 6.76 16.90 -15.00
C ASP A 238 6.64 15.39 -14.76
N TYR A 239 6.87 14.94 -13.54
CA TYR A 239 6.85 13.53 -13.16
C TYR A 239 6.36 13.33 -11.72
N LYS A 240 5.98 12.12 -11.38
CA LYS A 240 5.72 11.72 -9.98
C LYS A 240 6.92 10.94 -9.44
N LEU A 241 7.49 11.38 -8.32
CA LEU A 241 8.44 10.57 -7.54
C LEU A 241 7.66 9.90 -6.42
N VAL A 242 7.56 8.58 -6.48
CA VAL A 242 6.81 7.74 -5.55
C VAL A 242 7.79 6.95 -4.70
N VAL A 243 7.67 7.06 -3.38
CA VAL A 243 8.29 6.13 -2.43
C VAL A 243 7.24 5.12 -2.04
N MET A 244 7.51 3.84 -2.26
CA MET A 244 6.59 2.76 -1.93
C MET A 244 7.10 1.99 -0.70
N GLY A 245 6.19 1.75 0.24
CA GLY A 245 6.45 0.96 1.44
C GLY A 245 6.43 -0.55 1.19
N TYR A 246 6.85 -1.30 2.20
CA TYR A 246 7.01 -2.76 2.14
C TYR A 246 5.84 -3.47 2.81
N PRO A 247 5.22 -4.47 2.19
CA PRO A 247 4.22 -5.30 2.85
C PRO A 247 4.86 -6.30 3.82
N GLY A 248 4.09 -6.73 4.82
CA GLY A 248 4.48 -7.83 5.69
C GLY A 248 4.35 -9.17 4.95
N PRO A 249 5.40 -10.01 4.93
CA PRO A 249 5.37 -11.28 4.19
C PRO A 249 4.71 -12.43 4.97
N LEU A 250 4.47 -12.28 6.27
CA LEU A 250 4.08 -13.36 7.18
C LEU A 250 2.86 -12.96 8.02
N ALA A 251 1.93 -13.92 8.20
CA ALA A 251 0.78 -13.79 9.08
C ALA A 251 1.10 -14.33 10.49
N PRO A 252 0.52 -13.74 11.57
CA PRO A 252 0.68 -14.26 12.93
C PRO A 252 -0.09 -15.55 13.18
N ASP A 253 -1.14 -15.81 12.43
CA ASP A 253 -1.91 -17.03 12.45
C ASP A 253 -1.62 -17.86 11.21
N PHE A 254 -1.00 -19.00 11.43
CA PHE A 254 -0.81 -20.00 10.40
C PHE A 254 -2.17 -20.47 9.88
N ARG A 255 -2.31 -20.49 8.55
CA ARG A 255 -3.47 -21.08 7.86
C ARG A 255 -3.02 -22.33 7.11
N ASP A 256 -3.78 -23.40 7.22
CA ASP A 256 -3.55 -24.56 6.38
C ASP A 256 -3.84 -24.19 4.92
N ASN A 257 -2.81 -24.24 4.11
CA ASN A 257 -2.93 -24.17 2.66
C ASN A 257 -3.16 -25.61 2.15
N PRO A 258 -4.26 -25.92 1.43
CA PRO A 258 -4.52 -27.25 0.94
C PRO A 258 -3.43 -27.78 -0.01
N HIS A 259 -2.69 -26.89 -0.66
CA HIS A 259 -1.55 -27.25 -1.50
C HIS A 259 -0.26 -27.48 -0.70
N PHE A 260 -0.13 -26.82 0.47
CA PHE A 260 1.06 -26.86 1.33
C PHE A 260 0.63 -27.00 2.80
N PRO A 261 0.12 -28.17 3.21
CA PRO A 261 -0.35 -28.37 4.57
C PRO A 261 0.82 -28.37 5.58
N GLY A 262 0.90 -27.32 6.38
CA GLY A 262 1.90 -27.16 7.43
C GLY A 262 3.01 -26.16 7.11
N LYS A 263 3.68 -25.66 8.16
CA LYS A 263 4.69 -24.58 8.06
C LYS A 263 5.90 -24.94 7.20
N ILE A 264 6.36 -26.17 7.23
CA ILE A 264 7.52 -26.61 6.43
C ILE A 264 7.17 -26.65 4.94
N PRO A 265 6.13 -27.38 4.50
CA PRO A 265 5.75 -27.38 3.08
C PRO A 265 5.36 -26.01 2.55
N GLY A 266 4.71 -25.18 3.37
CA GLY A 266 4.30 -23.83 2.99
C GLY A 266 5.41 -22.80 3.01
N GLY A 267 6.56 -23.12 3.62
CA GLY A 267 7.69 -22.22 3.71
C GLY A 267 7.55 -21.05 4.69
N CYS A 268 6.62 -21.15 5.65
CA CYS A 268 6.43 -20.14 6.71
C CYS A 268 7.08 -20.57 8.04
N THR A 269 8.31 -21.05 7.98
CA THR A 269 9.08 -21.62 9.08
C THR A 269 9.64 -20.55 10.02
N VAL A 270 8.75 -19.83 10.70
CA VAL A 270 9.03 -18.78 11.68
C VAL A 270 8.09 -18.98 12.86
N SER A 271 8.46 -18.49 14.04
CA SER A 271 7.59 -18.62 15.22
C SER A 271 6.36 -17.70 15.14
N ASP A 272 5.27 -18.08 15.82
CA ASP A 272 4.07 -17.23 15.87
C ASP A 272 4.34 -15.90 16.59
N GLU A 273 5.28 -15.88 17.55
CA GLU A 273 5.69 -14.65 18.23
C GLU A 273 6.48 -13.72 17.32
N ASP A 274 7.33 -14.26 16.43
CA ASP A 274 8.07 -13.47 15.46
C ASP A 274 7.14 -12.87 14.40
N THR A 275 6.16 -13.64 13.94
CA THR A 275 5.17 -13.16 12.96
C THR A 275 4.24 -12.12 13.58
N ALA A 276 3.84 -12.29 14.84
CA ALA A 276 3.07 -11.30 15.58
C ALA A 276 3.87 -10.00 15.77
N TRP A 277 5.15 -10.10 16.15
CA TRP A 277 6.02 -8.92 16.26
C TRP A 277 6.23 -8.24 14.89
N ALA A 278 6.44 -9.00 13.82
CA ALA A 278 6.58 -8.45 12.48
C ALA A 278 5.34 -7.64 12.09
N ARG A 279 4.13 -8.20 12.30
CA ARG A 279 2.85 -7.58 11.96
C ARG A 279 2.52 -6.35 12.81
N ASP A 280 2.74 -6.44 14.14
CA ASP A 280 2.25 -5.45 15.09
C ASP A 280 3.30 -4.40 15.47
N GLY A 281 4.57 -4.65 15.18
CA GLY A 281 5.67 -3.77 15.57
C GLY A 281 6.64 -3.45 14.45
N ALA A 282 7.31 -4.47 13.87
CA ALA A 282 8.43 -4.22 12.98
C ALA A 282 8.00 -3.57 11.65
N VAL A 283 6.98 -4.12 10.98
CA VAL A 283 6.49 -3.58 9.70
C VAL A 283 5.84 -2.20 9.90
N PRO A 284 4.93 -1.97 10.85
CA PRO A 284 4.39 -0.64 11.10
C PRO A 284 5.44 0.42 11.41
N ALA A 285 6.43 0.12 12.26
CA ALA A 285 7.51 1.05 12.55
C ALA A 285 8.32 1.39 11.29
N PHE A 286 8.64 0.39 10.47
CA PHE A 286 9.32 0.59 9.19
C PHE A 286 8.50 1.48 8.24
N GLN A 287 7.21 1.22 8.10
CA GLN A 287 6.31 2.04 7.27
C GLN A 287 6.24 3.49 7.76
N SER A 288 6.12 3.70 9.08
CA SER A 288 6.15 5.05 9.67
C SER A 288 7.43 5.80 9.32
N GLY A 289 8.59 5.11 9.35
CA GLY A 289 9.87 5.68 8.93
C GLY A 289 9.89 6.05 7.44
N MET A 290 9.42 5.15 6.57
CA MET A 290 9.34 5.39 5.12
C MET A 290 8.38 6.53 4.78
N ARG A 291 7.20 6.58 5.42
CA ARG A 291 6.22 7.66 5.31
C ARG A 291 6.83 9.00 5.70
N LYS A 292 7.52 9.04 6.85
CA LYS A 292 8.22 10.23 7.34
C LYS A 292 9.26 10.72 6.33
N ALA A 293 10.10 9.83 5.83
CA ALA A 293 11.12 10.17 4.84
C ALA A 293 10.51 10.71 3.54
N ALA A 294 9.48 10.05 3.01
CA ALA A 294 8.78 10.48 1.80
C ALA A 294 8.15 11.87 1.97
N ASN A 295 7.46 12.11 3.08
CA ASN A 295 6.80 13.38 3.38
C ASN A 295 7.81 14.52 3.58
N ASN A 296 8.88 14.30 4.33
CA ASN A 296 9.95 15.28 4.54
C ASN A 296 10.63 15.67 3.23
N ALA A 297 10.86 14.69 2.35
CA ALA A 297 11.44 14.91 1.02
C ALA A 297 10.41 15.38 -0.03
N GLY A 298 9.13 15.51 0.32
CA GLY A 298 8.05 15.95 -0.57
C GLY A 298 7.74 14.96 -1.69
N ALA A 299 8.06 13.67 -1.55
CA ALA A 299 7.69 12.61 -2.47
C ALA A 299 6.21 12.20 -2.28
N VAL A 300 5.67 11.48 -3.25
CA VAL A 300 4.40 10.78 -3.10
C VAL A 300 4.65 9.49 -2.32
N TYR A 301 3.80 9.14 -1.36
CA TYR A 301 3.95 7.94 -0.56
C TYR A 301 2.84 6.93 -0.82
N LEU A 302 3.21 5.65 -1.00
CA LEU A 302 2.30 4.53 -1.11
C LEU A 302 2.56 3.53 0.03
N ASP A 303 1.63 3.44 0.96
CA ASP A 303 1.67 2.49 2.07
C ASP A 303 1.11 1.14 1.63
N ASN A 304 1.97 0.15 1.51
CA ASN A 304 1.63 -1.22 1.18
C ASN A 304 1.70 -2.16 2.40
N SER A 305 1.85 -1.63 3.62
CA SER A 305 2.06 -2.47 4.83
C SER A 305 0.99 -3.54 5.03
N ARG A 306 -0.24 -3.26 4.59
CA ARG A 306 -1.38 -4.18 4.73
C ARG A 306 -1.80 -4.84 3.42
N LEU A 307 -1.05 -4.61 2.32
CA LEU A 307 -1.43 -5.11 1.01
C LEU A 307 -1.50 -6.64 0.94
N PHE A 308 -0.60 -7.30 1.66
CA PHE A 308 -0.53 -8.77 1.67
C PHE A 308 -1.31 -9.42 2.82
N HIS A 309 -2.09 -8.65 3.61
CA HIS A 309 -2.93 -9.25 4.63
C HIS A 309 -3.98 -10.19 3.98
N GLY A 310 -3.92 -11.46 4.34
CA GLY A 310 -4.72 -12.51 3.72
C GLY A 310 -4.03 -13.24 2.56
N HIS A 311 -2.88 -12.71 2.09
CA HIS A 311 -2.08 -13.22 0.98
C HIS A 311 -0.62 -13.46 1.37
N GLU A 312 -0.35 -13.58 2.66
CA GLU A 312 0.99 -13.88 3.17
C GLU A 312 1.39 -15.31 2.85
N VAL A 313 2.64 -15.64 3.12
CA VAL A 313 3.15 -17.02 3.02
C VAL A 313 2.27 -17.98 3.83
N CYS A 314 2.00 -19.15 3.32
CA CYS A 314 1.11 -20.17 3.90
C CYS A 314 -0.39 -19.80 3.93
N THR A 315 -0.82 -18.86 3.12
CA THR A 315 -2.25 -18.66 2.85
C THR A 315 -2.70 -19.43 1.60
N ASP A 316 -4.00 -19.55 1.38
CA ASP A 316 -4.56 -20.28 0.23
C ASP A 316 -4.26 -19.59 -1.11
N ASP A 317 -4.07 -18.26 -1.09
CA ASP A 317 -3.78 -17.41 -2.24
C ASP A 317 -2.59 -16.50 -1.88
N ASP A 318 -1.40 -17.09 -1.84
CA ASP A 318 -0.19 -16.40 -1.44
C ASP A 318 0.36 -15.47 -2.55
N TRP A 319 0.68 -14.24 -2.17
CA TRP A 319 1.36 -13.24 -3.01
C TRP A 319 2.85 -13.15 -2.69
N VAL A 320 3.31 -13.97 -1.78
CA VAL A 320 4.70 -14.02 -1.29
C VAL A 320 5.23 -15.43 -1.44
N ARG A 321 6.41 -15.56 -2.01
CA ARG A 321 7.10 -16.85 -2.06
C ARG A 321 7.56 -17.24 -0.65
N GLY A 322 7.20 -18.42 -0.19
CA GLY A 322 7.68 -18.98 1.08
C GLY A 322 9.17 -19.28 1.08
N LEU A 323 9.69 -19.86 2.16
CA LEU A 323 11.08 -20.32 2.21
C LEU A 323 11.33 -21.25 1.02
N TYR A 324 12.15 -20.77 0.09
CA TYR A 324 12.49 -21.49 -1.13
C TYR A 324 13.85 -22.15 -1.00
N VAL A 325 13.88 -23.46 -1.17
CA VAL A 325 15.10 -24.27 -1.21
C VAL A 325 15.10 -25.01 -2.55
N ASP A 326 16.13 -24.83 -3.33
CA ASP A 326 16.33 -25.58 -4.57
C ASP A 326 16.54 -27.07 -4.24
N ILE A 327 15.51 -27.88 -4.48
CA ILE A 327 15.54 -29.33 -4.20
C ILE A 327 16.46 -30.10 -5.16
N THR A 328 16.86 -29.49 -6.29
CA THR A 328 17.82 -30.11 -7.21
C THR A 328 19.27 -29.96 -6.69
N ASN A 329 19.50 -28.98 -5.81
CA ASN A 329 20.76 -28.78 -5.12
C ASN A 329 20.52 -28.33 -3.66
N PRO A 330 19.96 -29.22 -2.80
CA PRO A 330 19.44 -28.82 -1.50
C PRO A 330 20.52 -28.49 -0.45
N PHE A 331 21.78 -28.90 -0.65
CA PHE A 331 22.84 -28.70 0.35
C PHE A 331 24.22 -28.42 -0.27
N PRO A 332 24.85 -27.28 0.14
CA PRO A 332 24.21 -26.16 0.83
C PRO A 332 23.18 -25.51 -0.09
N PRO A 333 22.07 -25.00 0.46
CA PRO A 333 21.13 -24.24 -0.35
C PRO A 333 21.89 -23.15 -1.09
N SER A 334 21.73 -23.07 -2.39
CA SER A 334 22.38 -22.00 -3.13
C SER A 334 21.96 -20.65 -2.53
N ALA A 335 22.90 -19.73 -2.34
CA ALA A 335 22.57 -18.39 -1.83
C ALA A 335 21.46 -17.73 -2.66
N ASN A 336 21.33 -18.12 -3.93
CA ASN A 336 20.33 -17.68 -4.87
C ASN A 336 18.93 -18.16 -4.50
N SER A 337 18.75 -19.45 -4.15
CA SER A 337 17.40 -19.96 -3.81
C SER A 337 16.87 -19.33 -2.52
N VAL A 338 17.73 -19.10 -1.52
CA VAL A 338 17.35 -18.48 -0.25
C VAL A 338 16.93 -17.02 -0.45
N ARG A 339 17.56 -16.28 -1.37
CA ARG A 339 17.20 -14.88 -1.66
C ARG A 339 15.77 -14.71 -2.13
N GLN A 340 15.21 -15.68 -2.87
CA GLN A 340 13.85 -15.64 -3.38
C GLN A 340 12.79 -15.78 -2.27
N SER A 341 13.20 -16.24 -1.08
CA SER A 341 12.30 -16.46 0.06
C SER A 341 11.75 -15.15 0.60
N PHE A 342 10.47 -15.16 0.98
CA PHE A 342 9.76 -14.03 1.58
C PHE A 342 9.67 -12.78 0.69
N HIS A 343 9.80 -12.95 -0.62
CA HIS A 343 9.65 -11.89 -1.61
C HIS A 343 8.34 -12.05 -2.40
N PRO A 344 7.80 -10.94 -2.95
CA PRO A 344 6.58 -10.98 -3.74
C PRO A 344 6.73 -11.90 -4.95
N ASN A 345 5.78 -12.79 -5.14
CA ASN A 345 5.64 -13.57 -6.37
C ASN A 345 4.98 -12.74 -7.49
N ALA A 346 4.67 -13.36 -8.62
CA ALA A 346 4.05 -12.66 -9.74
C ALA A 346 2.69 -12.02 -9.38
N ALA A 347 1.90 -12.66 -8.50
CA ALA A 347 0.63 -12.12 -8.03
C ALA A 347 0.86 -10.90 -7.11
N GLY A 348 1.86 -10.93 -6.22
CA GLY A 348 2.24 -9.79 -5.40
C GLY A 348 2.71 -8.60 -6.24
N HIS A 349 3.46 -8.84 -7.31
CA HIS A 349 3.84 -7.77 -8.25
C HIS A 349 2.65 -7.21 -9.04
N LEU A 350 1.66 -8.02 -9.40
CA LEU A 350 0.41 -7.52 -9.99
C LEU A 350 -0.38 -6.66 -8.99
N ALA A 351 -0.39 -7.04 -7.71
CA ALA A 351 -1.01 -6.23 -6.66
C ALA A 351 -0.32 -4.86 -6.53
N PHE A 352 1.02 -4.81 -6.49
CA PHE A 352 1.76 -3.54 -6.52
C PHE A 352 1.42 -2.71 -7.76
N ALA A 353 1.40 -3.33 -8.94
CA ALA A 353 1.08 -2.66 -10.18
C ALA A 353 -0.32 -2.02 -10.18
N SER A 354 -1.31 -2.74 -9.63
CA SER A 354 -2.67 -2.24 -9.44
C SER A 354 -2.70 -1.01 -8.53
N CYS A 355 -2.05 -1.08 -7.36
CA CYS A 355 -1.98 0.03 -6.42
C CYS A 355 -1.26 1.25 -7.00
N LEU A 356 -0.15 1.04 -7.71
CA LEU A 356 0.60 2.11 -8.39
C LEU A 356 -0.22 2.79 -9.49
N THR A 357 -0.99 2.02 -10.25
CA THR A 357 -1.90 2.54 -11.28
C THR A 357 -2.95 3.44 -10.66
N GLN A 358 -3.66 2.95 -9.64
CA GLN A 358 -4.67 3.72 -8.93
C GLN A 358 -4.08 4.99 -8.30
N LEU A 359 -2.90 4.91 -7.68
CA LEU A 359 -2.21 6.07 -7.10
C LEU A 359 -1.84 7.10 -8.17
N TYR A 360 -1.34 6.64 -9.31
CA TYR A 360 -0.98 7.52 -10.41
C TYR A 360 -2.20 8.29 -10.93
N ASP A 361 -3.34 7.61 -11.10
CA ASP A 361 -4.57 8.19 -11.64
C ASP A 361 -5.32 9.07 -10.62
N SER A 362 -5.22 8.75 -9.33
CA SER A 362 -5.93 9.48 -8.27
C SER A 362 -5.42 10.91 -8.02
N GLY A 363 -4.17 11.21 -8.36
CA GLY A 363 -3.52 12.47 -8.04
C GLY A 363 -3.18 12.67 -6.56
N LEU A 364 -3.43 11.69 -5.69
CA LEU A 364 -3.11 11.74 -4.28
C LEU A 364 -1.59 11.85 -4.04
N ARG A 365 -1.22 12.53 -2.97
CA ARG A 365 0.18 12.62 -2.52
C ARG A 365 0.55 11.52 -1.53
N GLU A 366 -0.46 10.96 -0.88
CA GLU A 366 -0.32 9.87 0.05
C GLU A 366 -1.55 8.97 -0.05
N ALA A 367 -1.30 7.67 -0.12
CA ALA A 367 -2.36 6.67 -0.11
C ALA A 367 -1.86 5.35 0.47
N SER A 368 -2.81 4.55 0.92
CA SER A 368 -2.62 3.19 1.38
C SER A 368 -3.34 2.22 0.45
N CYS A 369 -2.82 1.00 0.31
CA CYS A 369 -3.40 0.00 -0.57
C CYS A 369 -3.54 -1.34 0.17
N ALA A 370 -4.69 -1.99 0.01
CA ALA A 370 -4.95 -3.32 0.54
C ALA A 370 -6.03 -4.02 -0.30
N ASP A 371 -6.16 -5.33 -0.12
CA ASP A 371 -7.29 -6.13 -0.59
C ASP A 371 -8.21 -6.48 0.59
N PRO A 372 -9.13 -5.58 0.97
CA PRO A 372 -9.86 -5.68 2.23
C PRO A 372 -10.81 -6.88 2.33
N ALA A 373 -11.11 -7.52 1.24
CA ALA A 373 -11.99 -8.68 1.18
C ALA A 373 -11.30 -9.96 0.69
N SER A 374 -9.97 -9.94 0.60
CA SER A 374 -9.15 -11.04 0.04
C SER A 374 -9.70 -11.53 -1.32
N THR A 375 -9.98 -10.57 -2.20
CA THR A 375 -10.60 -10.84 -3.51
C THR A 375 -9.59 -10.94 -4.64
N GLY A 376 -8.31 -10.73 -4.38
CA GLY A 376 -7.27 -10.55 -5.40
C GLY A 376 -7.36 -9.20 -6.14
N ARG A 377 -8.09 -8.23 -5.60
CA ARG A 377 -8.33 -6.90 -6.20
C ARG A 377 -8.01 -5.78 -5.22
N PRO A 378 -6.75 -5.40 -5.11
CA PRO A 378 -6.35 -4.32 -4.21
C PRO A 378 -7.10 -3.03 -4.51
N ALA A 379 -7.45 -2.31 -3.45
CA ALA A 379 -8.09 -1.00 -3.51
C ALA A 379 -7.23 0.05 -2.83
N LEU A 380 -7.19 1.25 -3.43
CA LEU A 380 -6.49 2.39 -2.90
C LEU A 380 -7.38 3.16 -1.93
N GLN A 381 -6.80 3.61 -0.81
CA GLN A 381 -7.41 4.51 0.14
C GLN A 381 -6.55 5.77 0.32
N PRO A 382 -7.14 6.99 0.35
CA PRO A 382 -6.41 8.20 0.68
C PRO A 382 -5.82 8.16 2.09
N GLY A 383 -4.59 8.66 2.26
CA GLY A 383 -3.91 8.75 3.55
C GLY A 383 -3.28 7.44 4.03
N GLY A 384 -2.73 7.46 5.25
CA GLY A 384 -2.13 6.30 5.88
C GLY A 384 -3.15 5.43 6.61
N TRP A 385 -2.78 4.18 6.88
CA TRP A 385 -3.64 3.26 7.64
C TRP A 385 -3.87 3.71 9.09
N ASP A 386 -2.91 4.40 9.71
CA ASP A 386 -3.05 4.89 11.07
C ASP A 386 -4.24 5.86 11.23
N ASP A 387 -4.59 6.58 10.17
CA ASP A 387 -5.72 7.51 10.17
C ASP A 387 -7.07 6.82 9.90
N ALA A 388 -7.06 5.60 9.35
CA ALA A 388 -8.25 4.87 8.95
C ALA A 388 -8.89 4.07 10.08
N PHE A 389 -8.07 3.53 10.99
CA PHE A 389 -8.54 2.71 12.09
C PHE A 389 -8.82 3.57 13.31
N GLN A 390 -10.04 3.49 13.83
CA GLN A 390 -10.49 4.25 14.98
C GLN A 390 -11.09 3.33 16.05
N PRO A 391 -10.94 3.65 17.34
CA PRO A 391 -11.61 2.89 18.38
C PRO A 391 -13.14 3.09 18.27
N LEU A 392 -13.88 2.00 18.45
CA LEU A 392 -15.33 2.06 18.59
C LEU A 392 -15.69 2.12 20.07
N LYS A 393 -15.80 3.34 20.63
CA LYS A 393 -16.15 3.55 22.03
C LYS A 393 -17.66 3.49 22.22
N ASN A 394 -18.10 2.61 23.12
CA ASN A 394 -19.50 2.50 23.48
C ASN A 394 -19.93 3.63 24.41
N ALA A 395 -20.99 4.33 24.08
CA ALA A 395 -21.46 5.51 24.81
C ALA A 395 -22.08 5.17 26.18
N GLY A 396 -22.60 3.96 26.37
CA GLY A 396 -23.22 3.52 27.63
C GLY A 396 -22.21 3.00 28.64
N THR A 397 -21.29 2.15 28.20
CA THR A 397 -20.30 1.53 29.08
C THR A 397 -19.01 2.33 29.21
N GLY A 398 -18.71 3.22 28.26
CA GLY A 398 -17.44 3.92 28.14
C GLY A 398 -16.27 3.03 27.68
N SER A 399 -16.50 1.73 27.45
CA SER A 399 -15.51 0.77 26.98
C SER A 399 -15.40 0.79 25.45
N CYS A 400 -14.26 0.35 24.91
CA CYS A 400 -14.03 0.17 23.49
C CYS A 400 -14.28 -1.29 23.06
N VAL A 401 -14.73 -1.46 21.82
CA VAL A 401 -14.86 -2.77 21.17
C VAL A 401 -13.47 -3.34 20.97
N ASP A 402 -13.21 -4.53 21.53
CA ASP A 402 -11.89 -5.12 21.71
C ASP A 402 -11.83 -6.54 21.17
N VAL A 403 -10.81 -6.86 20.40
CA VAL A 403 -10.50 -8.25 20.05
C VAL A 403 -9.69 -8.88 21.18
N SER A 404 -10.33 -9.76 21.94
CA SER A 404 -9.80 -10.33 23.18
C SER A 404 -8.42 -10.99 22.98
N ALA A 405 -7.45 -10.54 23.78
CA ALA A 405 -6.06 -11.02 23.78
C ALA A 405 -5.38 -10.91 22.40
N SER A 406 -5.80 -9.94 21.58
CA SER A 406 -5.27 -9.68 20.23
C SER A 406 -5.25 -10.92 19.31
N LYS A 407 -6.19 -11.84 19.47
CA LYS A 407 -6.26 -13.07 18.67
C LYS A 407 -6.91 -12.81 17.33
N THR A 408 -6.24 -13.25 16.26
CA THR A 408 -6.71 -13.05 14.87
C THR A 408 -7.36 -14.27 14.23
N ARG A 409 -7.48 -15.40 14.95
CA ARG A 409 -8.10 -16.62 14.47
C ARG A 409 -9.61 -16.48 14.28
N ASN A 410 -10.17 -17.23 13.33
CA ASN A 410 -11.61 -17.32 13.15
C ASN A 410 -12.32 -17.74 14.45
N GLY A 411 -13.40 -17.02 14.78
CA GLY A 411 -14.13 -17.20 16.03
C GLY A 411 -13.51 -16.51 17.26
N SER A 412 -12.45 -15.68 17.08
CA SER A 412 -11.89 -14.90 18.18
C SER A 412 -12.94 -13.98 18.78
N LYS A 413 -12.97 -13.93 20.12
CA LYS A 413 -13.98 -13.17 20.85
C LYS A 413 -13.79 -11.66 20.69
N VAL A 414 -14.90 -10.97 20.44
CA VAL A 414 -14.98 -9.51 20.47
C VAL A 414 -15.77 -9.10 21.70
N THR A 415 -15.19 -8.27 22.56
CA THR A 415 -15.72 -7.89 23.87
C THR A 415 -15.61 -6.39 24.09
N GLY A 416 -16.18 -5.88 25.18
CA GLY A 416 -15.84 -4.55 25.70
C GLY A 416 -14.57 -4.61 26.54
N TYR A 417 -13.73 -3.58 26.45
CA TYR A 417 -12.57 -3.41 27.31
C TYR A 417 -12.26 -1.93 27.54
N GLY A 418 -11.54 -1.59 28.61
CA GLY A 418 -11.11 -0.21 28.84
C GLY A 418 -10.38 0.32 27.60
N CYS A 419 -10.72 1.54 27.15
CA CYS A 419 -10.11 2.12 25.96
C CYS A 419 -8.61 2.38 26.17
N GLY A 420 -7.80 1.99 25.22
CA GLY A 420 -6.36 2.19 25.13
C GLY A 420 -5.93 2.37 23.68
N ASP A 421 -4.61 2.45 23.47
CA ASP A 421 -4.00 2.65 22.16
C ASP A 421 -3.64 1.31 21.47
N GLY A 422 -4.22 0.19 21.96
CA GLY A 422 -3.96 -1.14 21.42
C GLY A 422 -4.66 -1.36 20.09
N ARG A 423 -3.95 -1.89 19.11
CA ARG A 423 -4.48 -2.22 17.77
C ARG A 423 -5.66 -3.20 17.78
N ASN A 424 -5.83 -3.96 18.87
CA ASN A 424 -6.97 -4.82 19.09
C ASN A 424 -8.30 -4.07 19.34
N GLN A 425 -8.24 -2.75 19.46
CA GLN A 425 -9.39 -1.84 19.59
C GLN A 425 -9.61 -0.95 18.36
N GLY A 426 -8.69 -0.97 17.39
CA GLY A 426 -8.81 -0.24 16.15
C GLY A 426 -9.73 -0.97 15.14
N TRP A 427 -10.69 -0.22 14.60
CA TRP A 427 -11.66 -0.71 13.63
C TRP A 427 -11.77 0.25 12.45
N TRP A 428 -11.72 -0.30 11.26
CA TRP A 428 -11.97 0.45 10.03
C TRP A 428 -13.32 0.05 9.45
N TYR A 429 -14.20 1.03 9.36
CA TYR A 429 -15.45 0.87 8.63
C TYR A 429 -15.20 1.19 7.17
N ASP A 430 -15.18 0.15 6.33
CA ASP A 430 -14.88 0.27 4.92
C ASP A 430 -15.73 1.37 4.27
N THR A 431 -15.10 2.44 3.79
CA THR A 431 -15.77 3.60 3.23
C THR A 431 -16.08 3.49 1.76
N GLY A 432 -15.64 2.41 1.07
CA GLY A 432 -15.84 2.13 -0.37
C GLY A 432 -16.75 3.12 -1.16
N THR A 433 -16.76 3.11 -2.44
CA THR A 433 -17.58 4.01 -3.25
C THR A 433 -19.07 3.66 -3.21
N GLY A 434 -19.89 4.36 -2.43
CA GLY A 434 -21.35 4.25 -2.44
C GLY A 434 -21.99 4.21 -1.06
N ALA A 435 -23.27 4.61 -0.96
CA ALA A 435 -24.08 4.43 0.25
C ALA A 435 -24.45 2.96 0.41
N GLY A 436 -24.29 2.39 1.60
CA GLY A 436 -24.72 1.02 1.85
C GLY A 436 -24.05 0.36 3.05
N ALA A 437 -24.32 -0.92 3.18
CA ALA A 437 -23.74 -1.76 4.20
C ALA A 437 -22.26 -2.04 3.93
N ARG A 438 -21.44 -2.02 4.99
CA ARG A 438 -19.99 -2.11 4.96
C ARG A 438 -19.47 -3.13 5.95
N SER A 439 -18.25 -3.61 5.71
CA SER A 439 -17.53 -4.43 6.67
C SER A 439 -16.79 -3.58 7.71
N LEU A 440 -16.62 -4.13 8.90
CA LEU A 440 -15.79 -3.57 9.97
C LEU A 440 -14.53 -4.42 10.06
N HIS A 441 -13.40 -3.87 9.62
CA HIS A 441 -12.10 -4.54 9.62
C HIS A 441 -11.34 -4.25 10.90
N SER A 442 -10.65 -5.26 11.43
CA SER A 442 -9.78 -5.11 12.59
C SER A 442 -8.41 -4.53 12.20
N GLU A 443 -7.90 -3.64 13.01
CA GLU A 443 -6.54 -3.13 12.86
C GLU A 443 -5.47 -4.20 13.07
N LEU A 444 -5.74 -5.25 13.84
CA LEU A 444 -4.82 -6.36 14.02
C LEU A 444 -4.47 -7.06 12.70
N SER A 445 -5.45 -7.17 11.81
CA SER A 445 -5.24 -7.76 10.49
C SER A 445 -6.34 -7.28 9.55
N HIS A 446 -5.95 -6.69 8.41
CA HIS A 446 -6.89 -6.05 7.51
C HIS A 446 -7.91 -7.00 6.90
N ASP A 447 -7.53 -8.27 6.77
CA ASP A 447 -8.36 -9.36 6.29
C ASP A 447 -9.27 -9.99 7.35
N ARG A 448 -9.35 -9.38 8.55
CA ARG A 448 -10.22 -9.82 9.65
C ARG A 448 -11.38 -8.87 9.85
N CYS A 449 -12.59 -9.41 9.76
CA CYS A 449 -13.84 -8.66 9.85
C CYS A 449 -14.65 -9.02 11.08
N LEU A 450 -15.41 -8.06 11.59
CA LEU A 450 -16.49 -8.34 12.52
C LEU A 450 -17.55 -9.20 11.83
N ASP A 451 -17.99 -10.26 12.50
CA ASP A 451 -18.82 -11.31 11.91
C ASP A 451 -19.99 -11.70 12.83
N VAL A 452 -21.15 -11.92 12.23
CA VAL A 452 -22.28 -12.59 12.88
C VAL A 452 -22.18 -14.09 12.58
N PRO A 453 -21.68 -14.91 13.52
CA PRO A 453 -21.38 -16.32 13.26
C PRO A 453 -22.54 -17.09 12.61
N SER A 454 -22.25 -17.76 11.51
CA SER A 454 -23.25 -18.53 10.72
C SER A 454 -24.50 -17.74 10.33
N GLY A 455 -24.43 -16.40 10.26
CA GLY A 455 -25.59 -15.55 9.97
C GLY A 455 -26.72 -15.67 10.99
N THR A 456 -26.40 -15.93 12.26
CA THR A 456 -27.39 -16.13 13.32
C THR A 456 -27.93 -14.78 13.82
N TYR A 457 -28.86 -14.20 13.07
CA TYR A 457 -29.50 -12.92 13.40
C TYR A 457 -30.60 -13.07 14.44
N ARG A 458 -30.22 -13.05 15.73
CA ARG A 458 -31.17 -13.06 16.86
C ARG A 458 -30.64 -12.26 18.02
N ALA A 459 -31.53 -11.77 18.86
CA ALA A 459 -31.15 -11.14 20.13
C ALA A 459 -30.33 -12.12 20.99
N GLY A 460 -29.26 -11.62 21.58
CA GLY A 460 -28.29 -12.39 22.37
C GLY A 460 -27.17 -13.05 21.56
N ALA A 461 -27.20 -13.06 20.22
CA ALA A 461 -26.13 -13.62 19.42
C ALA A 461 -24.82 -12.83 19.62
N ALA A 462 -23.74 -13.50 20.00
CA ALA A 462 -22.42 -12.90 20.13
C ALA A 462 -21.73 -12.79 18.76
N LEU A 463 -21.02 -11.68 18.56
CA LEU A 463 -20.20 -11.48 17.37
C LEU A 463 -18.78 -12.01 17.62
N SER A 464 -18.07 -12.29 16.56
CA SER A 464 -16.69 -12.73 16.58
C SER A 464 -15.88 -12.07 15.47
N LEU A 465 -14.58 -12.27 15.52
CA LEU A 465 -13.68 -11.95 14.42
C LEU A 465 -13.63 -13.15 13.45
N TRP A 466 -13.63 -12.89 12.16
CA TRP A 466 -13.56 -13.92 11.12
C TRP A 466 -12.82 -13.41 9.89
N ASP A 467 -12.37 -14.32 9.00
CA ASP A 467 -11.88 -13.95 7.67
C ASP A 467 -12.89 -13.06 6.95
N CYS A 468 -12.41 -11.97 6.33
CA CYS A 468 -13.24 -11.13 5.49
C CYS A 468 -13.58 -11.89 4.20
N HIS A 469 -14.81 -12.31 4.05
CA HIS A 469 -15.30 -13.04 2.85
C HIS A 469 -16.43 -12.30 2.13
N GLY A 470 -16.75 -11.06 2.57
CA GLY A 470 -17.74 -10.20 1.94
C GLY A 470 -19.19 -10.67 2.04
N GLY A 471 -19.47 -11.73 2.82
CA GLY A 471 -20.80 -12.26 3.05
C GLY A 471 -21.71 -11.28 3.81
N GLU A 472 -23.03 -11.50 3.70
CA GLU A 472 -24.05 -10.65 4.34
C GLU A 472 -23.91 -10.57 5.87
N ASN A 473 -23.38 -11.60 6.50
CA ASN A 473 -23.12 -11.66 7.94
C ASN A 473 -21.93 -10.81 8.40
N GLN A 474 -21.20 -10.19 7.46
CA GLN A 474 -20.14 -9.21 7.70
C GLN A 474 -20.50 -7.81 7.20
N LYS A 475 -21.76 -7.59 6.80
CA LYS A 475 -22.23 -6.30 6.31
C LYS A 475 -23.05 -5.58 7.38
N PHE A 476 -22.62 -4.37 7.68
CA PHE A 476 -23.24 -3.52 8.72
C PHE A 476 -23.60 -2.15 8.15
N VAL A 477 -24.65 -1.55 8.67
CA VAL A 477 -25.06 -0.16 8.43
C VAL A 477 -24.75 0.63 9.70
N ARG A 478 -24.00 1.73 9.57
CA ARG A 478 -23.72 2.68 10.66
C ARG A 478 -24.53 3.95 10.44
N GLU A 479 -25.37 4.29 11.39
CA GLU A 479 -26.24 5.48 11.33
C GLU A 479 -26.37 6.12 12.71
N ALA A 480 -26.04 7.39 12.84
CA ALA A 480 -26.10 8.15 14.10
C ALA A 480 -25.45 7.43 15.32
N GLY A 481 -24.32 6.75 15.06
CA GLY A 481 -23.58 5.99 16.08
C GLY A 481 -24.12 4.58 16.35
N THR A 482 -25.30 4.22 15.84
CA THR A 482 -25.83 2.85 15.91
C THR A 482 -25.27 2.02 14.76
N ILE A 483 -24.91 0.77 15.05
CA ILE A 483 -24.40 -0.20 14.06
C ILE A 483 -25.34 -1.39 14.03
N ARG A 484 -25.83 -1.76 12.84
CA ARG A 484 -26.82 -2.82 12.61
C ARG A 484 -26.35 -3.76 11.51
N PRO A 485 -26.59 -5.09 11.61
CA PRO A 485 -26.43 -5.95 10.44
C PRO A 485 -27.35 -5.50 9.30
N ALA A 486 -26.83 -5.46 8.07
CA ALA A 486 -27.61 -5.05 6.91
C ALA A 486 -28.85 -5.95 6.69
N SER A 487 -28.69 -7.26 6.92
CA SER A 487 -29.75 -8.26 6.75
C SER A 487 -30.71 -8.35 7.93
N ALA A 488 -30.50 -7.59 9.02
CA ALA A 488 -31.33 -7.63 10.23
C ALA A 488 -31.41 -6.26 10.91
N GLY A 489 -31.98 -5.29 10.24
CA GLY A 489 -32.03 -3.88 10.65
C GLY A 489 -32.78 -3.57 11.96
N THR A 490 -33.49 -4.55 12.55
CA THR A 490 -34.13 -4.44 13.88
C THR A 490 -33.19 -4.83 15.03
N LEU A 491 -32.01 -5.37 14.72
CA LEU A 491 -30.98 -5.74 15.67
C LEU A 491 -29.83 -4.75 15.64
N CYS A 492 -29.37 -4.34 16.80
CA CYS A 492 -28.27 -3.41 17.00
C CYS A 492 -27.09 -4.09 17.71
N LEU A 493 -25.87 -3.75 17.33
CA LEU A 493 -24.69 -4.07 18.12
C LEU A 493 -24.88 -3.47 19.51
N THR A 494 -24.64 -4.27 20.54
CA THR A 494 -24.85 -3.90 21.95
C THR A 494 -23.70 -4.38 22.81
N LEU A 495 -23.20 -3.49 23.65
CA LEU A 495 -22.22 -3.79 24.68
C LEU A 495 -22.85 -3.51 26.04
N ALA A 496 -23.18 -4.58 26.78
CA ALA A 496 -23.92 -4.45 28.04
C ALA A 496 -23.04 -3.95 29.20
N SER A 497 -21.80 -4.46 29.30
CA SER A 497 -20.80 -4.01 30.25
C SER A 497 -19.37 -4.26 29.75
N GLU A 498 -18.38 -3.75 30.49
CA GLU A 498 -16.98 -4.08 30.25
C GLU A 498 -16.75 -5.60 30.38
N ARG A 499 -15.93 -6.18 29.49
CA ARG A 499 -15.62 -7.61 29.36
C ARG A 499 -16.75 -8.51 28.89
N ASP A 500 -17.95 -7.95 28.68
CA ASP A 500 -19.02 -8.69 28.04
C ASP A 500 -18.76 -8.87 26.53
N PRO A 501 -19.20 -9.99 25.94
CA PRO A 501 -19.18 -10.14 24.49
C PRO A 501 -20.04 -9.07 23.80
N LEU A 502 -19.52 -8.53 22.68
CA LEU A 502 -20.33 -7.74 21.77
C LEU A 502 -21.46 -8.61 21.21
N ARG A 503 -22.72 -8.18 21.32
CA ARG A 503 -23.89 -8.97 20.94
C ARG A 503 -24.85 -8.19 20.06
N LEU A 504 -25.70 -8.92 19.34
CA LEU A 504 -26.91 -8.38 18.74
C LEU A 504 -28.02 -8.34 19.81
N GLN A 505 -28.73 -7.23 19.88
CA GLN A 505 -29.97 -7.09 20.69
C GLN A 505 -31.01 -6.33 19.88
N ASN A 506 -32.28 -6.41 20.25
CA ASN A 506 -33.29 -5.57 19.64
C ASN A 506 -32.90 -4.10 19.81
N CYS A 507 -33.03 -3.31 18.75
CA CYS A 507 -32.71 -1.89 18.82
C CYS A 507 -33.69 -1.18 19.75
N ASP A 508 -33.16 -0.57 20.82
CA ASP A 508 -33.95 0.16 21.84
C ASP A 508 -33.52 1.62 22.00
N GLY A 509 -32.49 2.05 21.25
CA GLY A 509 -31.97 3.42 21.28
C GLY A 509 -31.10 3.74 22.51
N SER A 510 -30.82 2.76 23.36
CA SER A 510 -29.99 2.93 24.58
C SER A 510 -28.58 3.37 24.25
N ALA A 511 -27.91 3.96 25.24
CA ALA A 511 -26.51 4.34 25.13
C ALA A 511 -25.58 3.12 24.84
N ASN A 512 -25.98 1.92 25.31
CA ASN A 512 -25.25 0.66 25.10
C ASN A 512 -25.24 0.19 23.64
N GLN A 513 -26.06 0.82 22.78
CA GLN A 513 -26.15 0.54 21.34
C GLN A 513 -25.54 1.66 20.49
N ARG A 514 -24.93 2.67 21.10
CA ARG A 514 -24.26 3.76 20.40
C ARG A 514 -22.76 3.68 20.55
N PHE A 515 -22.08 3.82 19.40
CA PHE A 515 -20.61 3.78 19.28
C PHE A 515 -20.12 5.09 18.66
N VAL A 516 -19.16 5.72 19.30
CA VAL A 516 -18.57 7.02 18.91
C VAL A 516 -17.09 6.87 18.61
#